data_ec245af99fc566b996095f204ca4763f
#
_entry.id   ec245af99fc566b996095f204ca4763f
#
_cell.length_a   1.000
_cell.length_b   1.000
_cell.length_c   1.000
_cell.angle_alpha   90.00
_cell.angle_beta   90.00
_cell.angle_gamma   90.00
#
_symmetry.space_group_name_H-M   'P 1'
#
loop_
_entity.id
_entity.type
_entity.pdbx_description
1 polymer ?
#
loop_
_entity_poly.entity_id
_entity_poly.type
_entity_poly.pdbx_seq_one_letter_code
_entity_poly.pdbx_strand_id
1 'polypeptide(L)'
;AQTGLNMSRRIRRTPYTGRAEAHGVRGYSVVNHMLLPKAYGTTVEEDYWHLREHVQVWDVGCQRQVQVTGPDAAELVQLMTPRDLRRIPDGQGLYIPLIDEHAGMINDPVLLKLEDDKFWLSIADSDVLLFAKGIAFGRGLDVLVEEPDVFPLAVQGPKAETLMTELFGD
;
A
#
# COMPACT_ATOMS: atom_id res chain seq x y z
N ALA A 1 21.43 -12.08 25.64
CA ALA A 1 20.86 -10.76 25.89
C ALA A 1 19.84 -10.48 24.78
N GLN A 2 18.57 -10.40 25.15
CA GLN A 2 17.50 -10.02 24.21
C GLN A 2 17.69 -8.56 23.83
N THR A 3 18.25 -8.29 22.68
CA THR A 3 18.21 -6.98 22.04
C THR A 3 16.85 -6.76 21.39
N GLY A 4 15.78 -6.92 22.16
CA GLY A 4 14.45 -6.58 21.71
C GLY A 4 14.36 -5.08 21.57
N LEU A 5 14.17 -4.56 20.36
CA LEU A 5 13.73 -3.21 20.13
C LEU A 5 12.48 -2.97 20.98
N ASN A 6 12.58 -2.06 21.94
CA ASN A 6 11.44 -1.65 22.75
C ASN A 6 10.56 -0.75 21.87
N MET A 7 9.65 -1.39 21.11
CA MET A 7 8.83 -0.67 20.15
C MET A 7 7.61 -0.05 20.83
N SER A 8 7.35 1.21 20.51
CA SER A 8 6.13 1.90 20.89
C SER A 8 4.90 1.12 20.41
N ARG A 9 3.81 1.15 21.20
CA ARG A 9 2.50 0.62 20.77
C ARG A 9 1.94 1.30 19.52
N ARG A 10 2.53 2.41 19.10
CA ARG A 10 2.17 3.12 17.86
C ARG A 10 2.80 2.52 16.60
N ILE A 11 3.77 1.62 16.76
CA ILE A 11 4.40 0.91 15.63
C ILE A 11 3.68 -0.42 15.48
N ARG A 12 3.10 -0.61 14.31
CA ARG A 12 2.36 -1.83 13.96
C ARG A 12 3.26 -2.85 13.28
N ARG A 13 2.87 -4.10 13.37
CA ARG A 13 3.48 -5.22 12.67
C ARG A 13 2.59 -5.62 11.50
N THR A 14 3.18 -6.12 10.42
CA THR A 14 2.42 -6.81 9.38
C THR A 14 2.18 -8.27 9.79
N PRO A 15 1.22 -8.98 9.17
CA PRO A 15 1.07 -10.43 9.36
C PRO A 15 2.33 -11.22 8.98
N TYR A 16 3.19 -10.65 8.15
CA TYR A 16 4.42 -11.26 7.65
C TYR A 16 5.62 -11.06 8.58
N THR A 17 5.55 -10.16 9.56
CA THR A 17 6.68 -9.82 10.45
C THR A 17 7.28 -11.06 11.12
N GLY A 18 6.44 -11.97 11.61
CA GLY A 18 6.92 -13.23 12.20
C GLY A 18 7.65 -14.15 11.21
N ARG A 19 7.24 -14.13 9.94
CA ARG A 19 7.95 -14.84 8.86
C ARG A 19 9.30 -14.19 8.55
N ALA A 20 9.34 -12.85 8.48
CA ALA A 20 10.58 -12.10 8.30
C ALA A 20 11.59 -12.41 9.43
N GLU A 21 11.12 -12.46 10.68
CA GLU A 21 11.94 -12.85 11.84
C GLU A 21 12.49 -14.27 11.71
N ALA A 22 11.64 -15.23 11.32
CA ALA A 22 12.05 -16.62 11.10
C ALA A 22 13.05 -16.79 9.95
N HIS A 23 12.99 -15.93 8.93
CA HIS A 23 13.95 -15.88 7.83
C HIS A 23 15.20 -15.05 8.11
N GLY A 24 15.40 -14.60 9.35
CA GLY A 24 16.64 -13.94 9.75
C GLY A 24 16.78 -12.50 9.30
N VAL A 25 15.68 -11.75 9.31
CA VAL A 25 15.69 -10.31 9.00
C VAL A 25 16.75 -9.57 9.84
N ARG A 26 17.52 -8.70 9.20
CA ARG A 26 18.62 -7.92 9.81
C ARG A 26 18.25 -6.46 10.05
N GLY A 27 17.07 -6.22 10.55
CA GLY A 27 16.59 -4.91 10.95
C GLY A 27 15.34 -4.47 10.21
N TYR A 28 14.76 -3.42 10.75
CA TYR A 28 13.52 -2.83 10.25
C TYR A 28 13.68 -1.32 10.07
N SER A 29 13.01 -0.79 9.07
CA SER A 29 12.59 0.62 9.01
C SER A 29 11.18 0.73 9.59
N VAL A 30 10.76 1.96 9.89
CA VAL A 30 9.37 2.27 10.20
C VAL A 30 8.85 3.17 9.08
N VAL A 31 7.86 2.67 8.37
CA VAL A 31 7.20 3.39 7.28
C VAL A 31 5.71 3.33 7.55
N ASN A 32 5.02 4.45 7.45
CA ASN A 32 3.58 4.54 7.63
C ASN A 32 3.08 3.90 8.95
N HIS A 33 3.85 4.10 10.04
CA HIS A 33 3.67 3.52 11.38
C HIS A 33 3.81 1.99 11.44
N MET A 34 4.36 1.34 10.43
CA MET A 34 4.54 -0.11 10.37
C MET A 34 6.01 -0.51 10.19
N LEU A 35 6.33 -1.72 10.64
CA LEU A 35 7.65 -2.31 10.42
C LEU A 35 7.81 -2.72 8.97
N LEU A 36 8.90 -2.25 8.35
CA LEU A 36 9.34 -2.65 7.02
C LEU A 36 10.67 -3.38 7.11
N PRO A 37 10.77 -4.67 6.72
CA PRO A 37 12.04 -5.38 6.71
C PRO A 37 13.08 -4.71 5.82
N LYS A 38 14.35 -4.65 6.27
CA LYS A 38 15.44 -3.99 5.54
C LYS A 38 16.30 -4.94 4.73
N ALA A 39 16.70 -6.05 5.33
CA ALA A 39 17.66 -6.98 4.73
C ALA A 39 17.59 -8.35 5.40
N TYR A 40 18.05 -9.39 4.71
CA TYR A 40 18.07 -10.79 5.19
C TYR A 40 19.47 -11.43 5.20
N GLY A 41 20.50 -10.66 4.93
CA GLY A 41 21.90 -11.13 5.04
C GLY A 41 22.64 -11.30 3.74
N THR A 42 21.98 -11.12 2.63
CA THR A 42 22.59 -10.94 1.31
C THR A 42 23.12 -9.52 1.15
N THR A 43 24.01 -9.32 0.19
CA THR A 43 24.47 -8.00 -0.21
C THR A 43 23.47 -7.33 -1.16
N VAL A 44 23.51 -6.01 -1.26
CA VAL A 44 22.68 -5.26 -2.22
C VAL A 44 22.93 -5.71 -3.67
N GLU A 45 24.17 -6.06 -4.00
CA GLU A 45 24.52 -6.55 -5.34
C GLU A 45 23.90 -7.93 -5.62
N GLU A 46 23.97 -8.86 -4.66
CA GLU A 46 23.32 -10.17 -4.77
C GLU A 46 21.81 -10.04 -4.94
N ASP A 47 21.16 -9.19 -4.12
CA ASP A 47 19.72 -8.94 -4.21
C ASP A 47 19.35 -8.30 -5.56
N TYR A 48 20.16 -7.35 -6.05
CA TYR A 48 19.95 -6.71 -7.35
C TYR A 48 19.97 -7.73 -8.49
N TRP A 49 21.01 -8.56 -8.57
CA TRP A 49 21.12 -9.54 -9.64
C TRP A 49 20.07 -10.65 -9.54
N HIS A 50 19.72 -11.07 -8.30
CA HIS A 50 18.62 -12.00 -8.11
C HIS A 50 17.29 -11.43 -8.62
N LEU A 51 16.99 -10.17 -8.33
CA LEU A 51 15.80 -9.50 -8.85
C LEU A 51 15.79 -9.41 -10.38
N ARG A 52 16.95 -9.19 -11.00
CA ARG A 52 17.11 -9.08 -12.46
C ARG A 52 16.93 -10.40 -13.20
N GLU A 53 17.23 -11.51 -12.57
CA GLU A 53 17.28 -12.84 -13.20
C GLU A 53 16.20 -13.81 -12.70
N HIS A 54 15.61 -13.52 -11.56
CA HIS A 54 14.67 -14.42 -10.88
C HIS A 54 13.39 -13.69 -10.44
N VAL A 55 13.01 -13.91 -9.19
CA VAL A 55 11.84 -13.28 -8.55
C VAL A 55 12.15 -13.00 -7.09
N GLN A 56 11.68 -11.87 -6.60
CA GLN A 56 11.74 -11.50 -5.18
C GLN A 56 10.37 -11.16 -4.65
N VAL A 57 10.17 -11.42 -3.36
CA VAL A 57 8.94 -11.09 -2.61
C VAL A 57 9.31 -10.12 -1.51
N TRP A 58 8.59 -9.00 -1.43
CA TRP A 58 8.77 -8.00 -0.39
C TRP A 58 7.52 -7.86 0.47
N ASP A 59 7.70 -7.84 1.79
CA ASP A 59 6.68 -7.39 2.72
C ASP A 59 6.54 -5.86 2.58
N VAL A 60 5.55 -5.44 1.81
CA VAL A 60 5.16 -4.03 1.65
C VAL A 60 3.84 -3.74 2.37
N GLY A 61 3.51 -4.51 3.39
CA GLY A 61 2.31 -4.31 4.21
C GLY A 61 2.24 -2.91 4.86
N CYS A 62 3.36 -2.19 4.93
CA CYS A 62 3.41 -0.79 5.31
C CYS A 62 2.73 0.15 4.29
N GLN A 63 2.51 -0.29 3.05
CA GLN A 63 1.68 0.41 2.07
C GLN A 63 0.20 0.17 2.40
N ARG A 64 -0.28 0.93 3.38
CA ARG A 64 -1.65 0.81 3.90
C ARG A 64 -2.66 1.10 2.80
N GLN A 65 -3.80 0.43 2.87
CA GLN A 65 -4.91 0.70 1.98
C GLN A 65 -5.89 1.65 2.66
N VAL A 66 -6.43 2.60 1.90
CA VAL A 66 -7.60 3.38 2.30
C VAL A 66 -8.75 2.96 1.40
N GLN A 67 -9.77 2.36 1.99
CA GLN A 67 -10.99 1.98 1.28
C GLN A 67 -12.00 3.11 1.37
N VAL A 68 -12.59 3.43 0.22
CA VAL A 68 -13.73 4.35 0.10
C VAL A 68 -14.88 3.58 -0.53
N THR A 69 -16.02 3.51 0.16
CA THR A 69 -17.24 2.87 -0.34
C THR A 69 -18.44 3.77 -0.12
N GLY A 70 -19.44 3.64 -0.97
CA GLY A 70 -20.71 4.34 -0.85
C GLY A 70 -21.11 5.11 -2.11
N PRO A 71 -22.35 5.64 -2.15
CA PRO A 71 -22.89 6.31 -3.33
C PRO A 71 -22.01 7.45 -3.87
N ASP A 72 -21.34 8.18 -2.98
CA ASP A 72 -20.50 9.33 -3.33
C ASP A 72 -19.00 8.99 -3.37
N ALA A 73 -18.62 7.70 -3.39
CA ALA A 73 -17.24 7.27 -3.36
C ALA A 73 -16.43 7.79 -4.55
N ALA A 74 -17.01 7.72 -5.76
CA ALA A 74 -16.36 8.23 -6.97
C ALA A 74 -16.17 9.75 -6.91
N GLU A 75 -17.12 10.51 -6.35
CA GLU A 75 -17.01 11.95 -6.16
C GLU A 75 -15.89 12.26 -5.17
N LEU A 76 -15.85 11.59 -4.01
CA LEU A 76 -14.79 11.81 -3.02
C LEU A 76 -13.40 11.61 -3.64
N VAL A 77 -13.18 10.48 -4.31
CA VAL A 77 -11.87 10.18 -4.89
C VAL A 77 -11.51 11.19 -5.98
N GLN A 78 -12.49 11.61 -6.82
CA GLN A 78 -12.26 12.62 -7.84
C GLN A 78 -11.91 14.00 -7.26
N LEU A 79 -12.45 14.36 -6.10
CA LEU A 79 -12.12 15.63 -5.42
C LEU A 79 -10.67 15.68 -4.92
N MET A 80 -10.06 14.52 -4.66
CA MET A 80 -8.71 14.43 -4.10
C MET A 80 -7.60 14.51 -5.16
N THR A 81 -7.92 14.33 -6.45
CA THR A 81 -6.93 14.27 -7.53
C THR A 81 -7.32 15.13 -8.73
N PRO A 82 -6.36 15.77 -9.42
CA PRO A 82 -6.61 16.48 -10.67
C PRO A 82 -6.79 15.52 -11.87
N ARG A 83 -6.56 14.22 -11.68
CA ARG A 83 -6.68 13.22 -12.75
C ARG A 83 -8.13 12.86 -12.99
N ASP A 84 -8.56 12.81 -14.24
CA ASP A 84 -9.93 12.41 -14.60
C ASP A 84 -10.12 10.90 -14.38
N LEU A 85 -10.94 10.52 -13.40
CA LEU A 85 -11.21 9.15 -13.02
C LEU A 85 -12.49 8.55 -13.65
N ARG A 86 -13.28 9.36 -14.36
CA ARG A 86 -14.60 8.98 -14.86
C ARG A 86 -14.61 7.83 -15.87
N ARG A 87 -13.46 7.52 -16.47
CA ARG A 87 -13.33 6.50 -17.53
C ARG A 87 -12.49 5.30 -17.11
N ILE A 88 -12.18 5.14 -15.83
CA ILE A 88 -11.41 3.99 -15.36
C ILE A 88 -12.34 2.77 -15.29
N PRO A 89 -12.01 1.68 -15.98
CA PRO A 89 -12.74 0.41 -15.86
C PRO A 89 -12.60 -0.19 -14.46
N ASP A 90 -13.57 -1.00 -14.05
CA ASP A 90 -13.47 -1.81 -12.84
C ASP A 90 -12.28 -2.78 -12.94
N GLY A 91 -11.64 -3.05 -11.82
CA GLY A 91 -10.45 -3.89 -11.74
C GLY A 91 -9.16 -3.22 -12.23
N GLN A 92 -9.19 -1.95 -12.66
CA GLN A 92 -8.01 -1.24 -13.10
C GLN A 92 -7.33 -0.48 -11.97
N GLY A 93 -5.97 -0.56 -11.95
CA GLY A 93 -5.12 0.30 -11.14
C GLY A 93 -4.64 1.53 -11.89
N LEU A 94 -4.52 2.65 -11.21
CA LEU A 94 -4.03 3.91 -11.77
C LEU A 94 -3.21 4.69 -10.73
N TYR A 95 -2.02 5.11 -11.12
CA TYR A 95 -1.22 6.01 -10.31
C TYR A 95 -1.80 7.44 -10.34
N ILE A 96 -2.12 7.99 -9.16
CA ILE A 96 -2.74 9.31 -9.04
C ILE A 96 -2.02 10.19 -8.01
N PRO A 97 -1.82 11.50 -8.30
CA PRO A 97 -1.43 12.45 -7.28
C PRO A 97 -2.65 12.87 -6.45
N LEU A 98 -2.52 12.88 -5.14
CA LEU A 98 -3.45 13.58 -4.25
C LEU A 98 -2.87 14.96 -3.96
N ILE A 99 -3.66 16.00 -4.10
CA ILE A 99 -3.20 17.38 -4.01
C ILE A 99 -4.04 18.21 -3.02
N ASP A 100 -3.42 19.25 -2.49
CA ASP A 100 -4.09 20.28 -1.70
C ASP A 100 -4.64 21.41 -2.62
N GLU A 101 -5.21 22.44 -2.00
CA GLU A 101 -5.80 23.61 -2.68
C GLU A 101 -4.78 24.50 -3.40
N HIS A 102 -3.50 24.30 -3.15
CA HIS A 102 -2.39 25.01 -3.80
C HIS A 102 -1.65 24.15 -4.83
N ALA A 103 -2.20 22.99 -5.18
CA ALA A 103 -1.59 21.97 -6.02
C ALA A 103 -0.29 21.37 -5.42
N GLY A 104 -0.11 21.49 -4.11
CA GLY A 104 0.93 20.76 -3.37
C GLY A 104 0.58 19.27 -3.28
N MET A 105 1.57 18.39 -3.52
CA MET A 105 1.36 16.96 -3.43
C MET A 105 1.26 16.52 -1.96
N ILE A 106 0.13 15.90 -1.61
CA ILE A 106 -0.11 15.27 -0.30
C ILE A 106 0.39 13.83 -0.30
N ASN A 107 0.05 13.08 -1.35
CA ASN A 107 0.44 11.68 -1.55
C ASN A 107 0.30 11.31 -3.02
N ASP A 108 0.87 10.15 -3.40
CA ASP A 108 0.84 9.63 -4.76
C ASP A 108 0.47 8.14 -4.81
N PRO A 109 -0.72 7.77 -4.32
CA PRO A 109 -1.13 6.37 -4.24
C PRO A 109 -1.37 5.74 -5.60
N VAL A 110 -1.38 4.40 -5.60
CA VAL A 110 -2.07 3.65 -6.65
C VAL A 110 -3.54 3.55 -6.27
N LEU A 111 -4.40 4.14 -7.11
CA LEU A 111 -5.84 3.93 -7.03
C LEU A 111 -6.18 2.59 -7.66
N LEU A 112 -7.00 1.79 -6.98
CA LEU A 112 -7.65 0.59 -7.52
C LEU A 112 -9.16 0.84 -7.55
N LYS A 113 -9.76 0.85 -8.73
CA LYS A 113 -11.22 0.85 -8.87
C LYS A 113 -11.69 -0.59 -8.80
N LEU A 114 -12.33 -0.99 -7.71
CA LEU A 114 -12.83 -2.34 -7.52
C LEU A 114 -14.25 -2.49 -8.07
N GLU A 115 -15.08 -1.49 -7.82
CA GLU A 115 -16.48 -1.38 -8.26
C GLU A 115 -16.80 0.10 -8.50
N ASP A 116 -17.96 0.43 -9.05
CA ASP A 116 -18.34 1.83 -9.30
C ASP A 116 -18.42 2.69 -8.02
N ASP A 117 -18.72 2.08 -6.89
CA ASP A 117 -18.85 2.70 -5.59
C ASP A 117 -17.79 2.21 -4.58
N LYS A 118 -16.70 1.57 -5.06
CA LYS A 118 -15.66 1.01 -4.20
C LYS A 118 -14.26 1.20 -4.77
N PHE A 119 -13.45 1.94 -4.02
CA PHE A 119 -12.08 2.28 -4.38
C PHE A 119 -11.11 1.94 -3.26
N TRP A 120 -9.90 1.54 -3.63
CA TRP A 120 -8.76 1.49 -2.72
C TRP A 120 -7.69 2.47 -3.16
N LEU A 121 -7.13 3.18 -2.19
CA LEU A 121 -5.92 3.98 -2.34
C LEU A 121 -4.79 3.24 -1.64
N SER A 122 -3.85 2.69 -2.40
CA SER A 122 -2.65 2.03 -1.89
C SER A 122 -1.59 3.09 -1.64
N ILE A 123 -1.42 3.47 -0.37
CA ILE A 123 -0.61 4.63 0.02
C ILE A 123 0.80 4.23 0.41
N ALA A 124 1.78 5.00 -0.04
CA ALA A 124 3.18 4.81 0.35
C ALA A 124 3.46 5.37 1.74
N ASP A 125 2.90 6.52 2.10
CA ASP A 125 3.10 7.22 3.37
C ASP A 125 1.96 8.20 3.63
N SER A 126 1.96 8.86 4.80
CA SER A 126 1.02 9.89 5.25
C SER A 126 -0.39 9.44 5.65
N ASP A 127 -1.16 10.37 6.23
CA ASP A 127 -2.50 10.11 6.79
C ASP A 127 -3.64 10.38 5.77
N VAL A 128 -3.56 9.74 4.61
CA VAL A 128 -4.60 9.83 3.55
C VAL A 128 -5.97 9.42 4.08
N LEU A 129 -6.04 8.47 5.02
CA LEU A 129 -7.30 8.09 5.67
C LEU A 129 -8.00 9.29 6.33
N LEU A 130 -7.25 10.09 7.11
CA LEU A 130 -7.80 11.25 7.80
C LEU A 130 -8.11 12.39 6.82
N PHE A 131 -7.29 12.58 5.79
CA PHE A 131 -7.52 13.54 4.73
C PHE A 131 -8.82 13.24 3.98
N ALA A 132 -9.03 11.99 3.54
CA ALA A 132 -10.25 11.56 2.87
C ALA A 132 -11.50 11.72 3.77
N LYS A 133 -11.40 11.31 5.05
CA LYS A 133 -12.48 11.52 6.04
C LYS A 133 -12.81 12.99 6.23
N GLY A 134 -11.80 13.85 6.28
CA GLY A 134 -11.98 15.30 6.43
C GLY A 134 -12.75 15.90 5.25
N ILE A 135 -12.40 15.53 4.02
CA ILE A 135 -13.10 15.99 2.81
C ILE A 135 -14.54 15.47 2.80
N ALA A 136 -14.72 14.16 3.04
CA ALA A 136 -16.04 13.54 3.05
C ALA A 136 -17.00 14.24 4.06
N PHE A 137 -16.52 14.43 5.29
CA PHE A 137 -17.29 15.13 6.33
C PHE A 137 -17.58 16.58 5.93
N GLY A 138 -16.58 17.33 5.45
CA GLY A 138 -16.71 18.73 5.08
C GLY A 138 -17.63 18.96 3.88
N ARG A 139 -17.79 17.97 3.01
CA ARG A 139 -18.68 18.00 1.84
C ARG A 139 -20.04 17.34 2.08
N GLY A 140 -20.21 16.64 3.19
CA GLY A 140 -21.45 15.90 3.51
C GLY A 140 -21.68 14.71 2.58
N LEU A 141 -20.62 14.05 2.12
CA LEU A 141 -20.69 12.91 1.19
C LEU A 141 -21.15 11.63 1.92
N ASP A 142 -22.01 10.86 1.28
CA ASP A 142 -22.46 9.55 1.75
C ASP A 142 -21.46 8.45 1.39
N VAL A 143 -20.42 8.35 2.21
CA VAL A 143 -19.32 7.40 2.05
C VAL A 143 -18.85 6.83 3.38
N LEU A 144 -18.37 5.58 3.35
CA LEU A 144 -17.55 4.99 4.39
C LEU A 144 -16.07 5.04 3.96
N VAL A 145 -15.24 5.67 4.78
CA VAL A 145 -13.79 5.72 4.58
C VAL A 145 -13.11 4.97 5.72
N GLU A 146 -12.41 3.90 5.40
CA GLU A 146 -11.79 3.02 6.39
C GLU A 146 -10.46 2.43 5.91
N GLU A 147 -9.71 1.82 6.82
CA GLU A 147 -8.55 1.01 6.51
C GLU A 147 -8.98 -0.47 6.52
N PRO A 148 -9.02 -1.16 5.38
CA PRO A 148 -9.35 -2.59 5.34
C PRO A 148 -8.20 -3.42 5.94
N ASP A 149 -8.53 -4.59 6.49
CA ASP A 149 -7.53 -5.52 7.05
C ASP A 149 -6.83 -6.33 5.95
N VAL A 150 -6.06 -5.62 5.12
CA VAL A 150 -5.29 -6.19 4.00
C VAL A 150 -3.85 -5.71 4.02
N PHE A 151 -2.93 -6.58 3.62
CA PHE A 151 -1.50 -6.32 3.66
C PHE A 151 -0.86 -6.78 2.35
N PRO A 152 -0.42 -5.87 1.49
CA PRO A 152 0.15 -6.23 0.20
C PRO A 152 1.53 -6.88 0.34
N LEU A 153 1.80 -7.80 -0.59
CA LEU A 153 3.15 -8.28 -0.91
C LEU A 153 3.50 -7.82 -2.31
N ALA A 154 4.73 -7.38 -2.51
CA ALA A 154 5.24 -7.12 -3.85
C ALA A 154 6.01 -8.35 -4.35
N VAL A 155 5.59 -8.89 -5.50
CA VAL A 155 6.25 -10.00 -6.19
C VAL A 155 6.81 -9.46 -7.49
N GLN A 156 8.14 -9.38 -7.60
CA GLN A 156 8.80 -8.70 -8.71
C GLN A 156 9.96 -9.51 -9.27
N GLY A 157 10.18 -9.38 -10.57
CA GLY A 157 11.25 -10.03 -11.32
C GLY A 157 10.72 -10.79 -12.55
N PRO A 158 11.59 -11.23 -13.47
CA PRO A 158 11.19 -11.87 -14.72
C PRO A 158 10.44 -13.21 -14.52
N LYS A 159 10.57 -13.85 -13.34
CA LYS A 159 9.88 -15.11 -13.00
C LYS A 159 8.66 -14.89 -12.09
N ALA A 160 8.20 -13.65 -11.89
CA ALA A 160 7.07 -13.36 -11.01
C ALA A 160 5.78 -14.03 -11.49
N GLU A 161 5.47 -13.96 -12.77
CA GLU A 161 4.29 -14.60 -13.36
C GLU A 161 4.34 -16.14 -13.17
N THR A 162 5.48 -16.75 -13.44
CA THR A 162 5.66 -18.21 -13.23
C THR A 162 5.38 -18.59 -11.78
N LEU A 163 5.94 -17.84 -10.81
CA LEU A 163 5.71 -18.10 -9.39
C LEU A 163 4.21 -17.97 -9.03
N MET A 164 3.55 -16.92 -9.54
CA MET A 164 2.13 -16.69 -9.24
C MET A 164 1.25 -17.79 -9.84
N THR A 165 1.51 -18.21 -11.08
CA THR A 165 0.82 -19.34 -11.71
C THR A 165 1.03 -20.65 -10.95
N GLU A 166 2.25 -20.95 -10.51
CA GLU A 166 2.53 -22.15 -9.71
C GLU A 166 1.76 -22.17 -8.37
N LEU A 167 1.55 -21.00 -7.75
CA LEU A 167 0.90 -20.90 -6.45
C LEU A 167 -0.63 -20.86 -6.53
N PHE A 168 -1.18 -20.22 -7.58
CA PHE A 168 -2.60 -19.87 -7.63
C PHE A 168 -3.32 -20.45 -8.86
N GLY A 169 -2.59 -21.01 -9.82
CA GLY A 169 -3.13 -21.47 -11.09
C GLY A 169 -3.22 -20.35 -12.12
N ASP A 170 -3.74 -20.70 -13.31
CA ASP A 170 -3.97 -19.77 -14.42
C ASP A 170 -5.25 -18.94 -14.23
#